data_87cbc66b98c37464c79f1898046e21dc
#
_entry.id   87cbc66b98c37464c79f1898046e21dc
#
_cell.length_a   1.000
_cell.length_b   1.000
_cell.length_c   1.000
_cell.angle_alpha   90.00
_cell.angle_beta   90.00
_cell.angle_gamma   90.00
#
_symmetry.space_group_name_H-M   'P 1'
#
loop_
_entity.id
_entity.type
_entity.pdbx_description
1 polymer ?
#
loop_
_entity_poly.entity_id
_entity_poly.type
_entity_poly.pdbx_seq_one_letter_code
_entity_poly.pdbx_strand_id
1 'polypeptide(L)'
;EVARKMGRLPSTKHYDAAGRFSKGTFWLRFGPWNTIPDHFRDYVQANGTEEKWQDVLAMVEGRELGAASVQTRGVENGKKAAALMTITHGHHGEVMKATRAIPNFRSRSPIFADRPVYGAPMPTRGLAYEPVNETGVVLLFGIMAWELGFHVERVQTDFPNCEAMFEVQPGKWQRVRIEFEYESRNFKIHRHPVDTCDMIVCWRHNWKECPRRLMVVELKEVIDRVIR
;
A
#
# COMPACT_ATOMS: atom_id res chain seq x y z
N GLU A 1 0.77 -22.84 6.71
CA GLU A 1 0.24 -24.04 6.04
C GLU A 1 0.91 -24.31 4.69
N VAL A 2 1.01 -23.33 3.78
CA VAL A 2 1.64 -23.52 2.44
C VAL A 2 3.10 -23.96 2.57
N ALA A 3 3.88 -23.31 3.45
CA ALA A 3 5.27 -23.69 3.71
C ALA A 3 5.39 -25.14 4.22
N ARG A 4 4.52 -25.57 5.12
CA ARG A 4 4.47 -26.95 5.61
C ARG A 4 4.19 -27.97 4.51
N LYS A 5 3.21 -27.68 3.64
CA LYS A 5 2.90 -28.56 2.51
C LYS A 5 4.05 -28.69 1.50
N MET A 6 4.85 -27.62 1.38
CA MET A 6 5.97 -27.57 0.42
C MET A 6 7.30 -28.03 1.04
N GLY A 7 7.42 -28.15 2.36
CA GLY A 7 8.67 -28.37 3.07
C GLY A 7 9.70 -27.25 2.93
N ARG A 8 9.27 -26.06 2.45
CA ARG A 8 10.12 -24.87 2.25
C ARG A 8 9.29 -23.60 2.21
N LEU A 9 9.94 -22.44 2.37
CA LEU A 9 9.26 -21.16 2.21
C LEU A 9 8.76 -20.98 0.77
N PRO A 10 7.48 -20.62 0.57
CA PRO A 10 6.91 -20.40 -0.75
C PRO A 10 7.40 -19.11 -1.39
N SER A 11 7.62 -19.11 -2.69
CA SER A 11 7.71 -17.87 -3.47
C SER A 11 6.31 -17.28 -3.69
N THR A 12 6.23 -16.03 -4.15
CA THR A 12 4.95 -15.40 -4.53
C THR A 12 4.15 -16.25 -5.50
N LYS A 13 4.82 -16.84 -6.51
CA LYS A 13 4.18 -17.71 -7.51
C LYS A 13 3.60 -18.99 -6.90
N HIS A 14 4.33 -19.62 -5.98
CA HIS A 14 3.84 -20.82 -5.28
C HIS A 14 2.67 -20.48 -4.35
N TYR A 15 2.73 -19.33 -3.70
CA TYR A 15 1.66 -18.90 -2.81
C TYR A 15 0.38 -18.53 -3.56
N ASP A 16 0.48 -17.86 -4.73
CA ASP A 16 -0.68 -17.56 -5.57
C ASP A 16 -1.45 -18.82 -6.00
N ALA A 17 -0.75 -19.95 -6.17
CA ALA A 17 -1.36 -21.22 -6.58
C ALA A 17 -2.02 -22.00 -5.42
N ALA A 18 -1.56 -21.82 -4.19
CA ALA A 18 -1.95 -22.68 -3.05
C ALA A 18 -2.36 -21.91 -1.79
N GLY A 19 -2.21 -20.60 -1.77
CA GLY A 19 -2.51 -19.74 -0.63
C GLY A 19 -4.00 -19.41 -0.52
N ARG A 20 -4.44 -19.18 0.71
CA ARG A 20 -5.83 -18.78 1.02
C ARG A 20 -6.15 -17.34 0.65
N PHE A 21 -5.15 -16.48 0.67
CA PHE A 21 -5.28 -15.04 0.41
C PHE A 21 -4.45 -14.65 -0.81
N SER A 22 -4.82 -13.56 -1.49
CA SER A 22 -4.03 -13.06 -2.62
C SER A 22 -2.66 -12.52 -2.15
N LYS A 23 -1.66 -12.58 -3.02
CA LYS A 23 -0.35 -11.96 -2.74
C LYS A 23 -0.44 -10.45 -2.50
N GLY A 24 -1.44 -9.79 -3.10
CA GLY A 24 -1.72 -8.37 -2.88
C GLY A 24 -2.12 -8.07 -1.44
N THR A 25 -2.93 -8.93 -0.82
CA THR A 25 -3.29 -8.81 0.60
C THR A 25 -2.06 -8.85 1.51
N PHE A 26 -1.12 -9.77 1.24
CA PHE A 26 0.12 -9.84 2.00
C PHE A 26 1.00 -8.62 1.79
N TRP A 27 1.11 -8.17 0.54
CA TRP A 27 1.94 -7.03 0.21
C TRP A 27 1.44 -5.73 0.88
N LEU A 28 0.13 -5.51 0.88
CA LEU A 28 -0.50 -4.35 1.55
C LEU A 28 -0.33 -4.39 3.07
N ARG A 29 -0.39 -5.57 3.67
CA ARG A 29 -0.37 -5.72 5.14
C ARG A 29 1.05 -5.85 5.71
N PHE A 30 1.97 -6.47 4.99
CA PHE A 30 3.29 -6.85 5.48
C PHE A 30 4.44 -6.36 4.59
N GLY A 31 4.14 -5.59 3.52
CA GLY A 31 5.15 -5.10 2.61
C GLY A 31 5.67 -6.16 1.62
N PRO A 32 6.90 -5.99 1.13
CA PRO A 32 7.49 -6.88 0.13
C PRO A 32 7.51 -8.34 0.56
N TRP A 33 7.33 -9.26 -0.38
CA TRP A 33 7.24 -10.70 -0.08
C TRP A 33 8.44 -11.25 0.70
N ASN A 34 9.62 -10.69 0.51
CA ASN A 34 10.84 -11.09 1.20
C ASN A 34 10.84 -10.74 2.70
N THR A 35 9.98 -9.84 3.17
CA THR A 35 9.84 -9.48 4.60
C THR A 35 8.81 -10.36 5.34
N ILE A 36 7.98 -11.13 4.61
CA ILE A 36 6.95 -11.99 5.22
C ILE A 36 7.52 -12.99 6.24
N PRO A 37 8.67 -13.67 5.98
CA PRO A 37 9.27 -14.56 6.98
C PRO A 37 9.61 -13.87 8.30
N ASP A 38 10.09 -12.62 8.25
CA ASP A 38 10.45 -11.85 9.45
C ASP A 38 9.19 -11.45 10.23
N HIS A 39 8.16 -10.95 9.56
CA HIS A 39 6.87 -10.66 10.19
C HIS A 39 6.23 -11.92 10.81
N PHE A 40 6.41 -13.09 10.19
CA PHE A 40 5.92 -14.34 10.74
C PHE A 40 6.67 -14.71 12.02
N ARG A 41 8.01 -14.57 12.04
CA ARG A 41 8.84 -14.79 13.24
C ARG A 41 8.40 -13.88 14.39
N ASP A 42 8.30 -12.58 14.12
CA ASP A 42 7.90 -11.58 15.11
C ASP A 42 6.51 -11.89 15.69
N TYR A 43 5.56 -12.28 14.82
CA TYR A 43 4.23 -12.68 15.24
C TYR A 43 4.25 -13.93 16.15
N VAL A 44 5.01 -14.95 15.80
CA VAL A 44 5.10 -16.19 16.57
C VAL A 44 5.70 -15.92 17.94
N GLN A 45 6.77 -15.12 18.02
CA GLN A 45 7.41 -14.71 19.26
C GLN A 45 6.47 -13.87 20.14
N ALA A 46 5.82 -12.87 19.58
CA ALA A 46 4.90 -11.98 20.29
C ALA A 46 3.69 -12.73 20.89
N ASN A 47 3.30 -13.87 20.30
CA ASN A 47 2.16 -14.68 20.76
C ASN A 47 2.56 -15.95 21.54
N GLY A 48 3.86 -16.19 21.81
CA GLY A 48 4.34 -17.35 22.54
C GLY A 48 3.92 -18.69 21.91
N THR A 49 3.99 -18.78 20.57
CA THR A 49 3.54 -19.97 19.83
C THR A 49 4.67 -20.67 19.07
N GLU A 50 5.91 -20.49 19.51
CA GLU A 50 7.13 -21.00 18.88
C GLU A 50 7.11 -22.53 18.72
N GLU A 51 6.69 -23.26 19.76
CA GLU A 51 6.60 -24.74 19.71
C GLU A 51 5.69 -25.21 18.58
N LYS A 52 4.57 -24.53 18.37
CA LYS A 52 3.60 -24.85 17.31
C LYS A 52 4.17 -24.64 15.92
N TRP A 53 5.11 -23.71 15.76
CA TRP A 53 5.61 -23.24 14.47
C TRP A 53 7.11 -23.52 14.27
N GLN A 54 7.72 -24.35 15.11
CA GLN A 54 9.15 -24.66 15.09
C GLN A 54 9.63 -25.15 13.72
N ASP A 55 8.85 -25.97 13.05
CA ASP A 55 9.13 -26.46 11.70
C ASP A 55 9.21 -25.33 10.64
N VAL A 56 8.33 -24.34 10.73
CA VAL A 56 8.33 -23.20 9.80
C VAL A 56 9.40 -22.18 10.18
N LEU A 57 9.66 -21.98 11.48
CA LEU A 57 10.73 -21.11 11.96
C LEU A 57 12.11 -21.61 11.49
N ALA A 58 12.35 -22.92 11.54
CA ALA A 58 13.57 -23.53 11.02
C ALA A 58 13.77 -23.25 9.50
N MET A 59 12.68 -23.18 8.71
CA MET A 59 12.74 -22.79 7.30
C MET A 59 13.09 -21.30 7.12
N VAL A 60 12.65 -20.43 8.03
CA VAL A 60 12.99 -19.00 8.01
C VAL A 60 14.47 -18.81 8.32
N GLU A 61 14.98 -19.45 9.37
CA GLU A 61 16.40 -19.39 9.77
C GLU A 61 17.34 -20.00 8.72
N GLY A 62 16.94 -21.13 8.10
CA GLY A 62 17.69 -21.75 7.02
C GLY A 62 17.85 -20.86 5.78
N ARG A 63 16.92 -19.94 5.55
CA ARG A 63 17.04 -18.93 4.49
C ARG A 63 18.17 -17.92 4.78
N GLU A 64 18.31 -17.48 6.02
CA GLU A 64 19.38 -16.54 6.42
C GLU A 64 20.75 -17.15 6.26
N LEU A 65 20.93 -18.42 6.63
CA LEU A 65 22.18 -19.16 6.41
C LEU A 65 22.47 -19.36 4.93
N GLY A 66 21.46 -19.64 4.10
CA GLY A 66 21.59 -19.74 2.65
C GLY A 66 21.93 -18.40 1.98
N ALA A 67 21.37 -17.30 2.47
CA ALA A 67 21.67 -15.95 1.97
C ALA A 67 23.10 -15.52 2.33
N ALA A 68 23.60 -15.85 3.52
CA ALA A 68 24.98 -15.60 3.94
C ALA A 68 26.00 -16.40 3.11
N SER A 69 25.68 -17.66 2.76
CA SER A 69 26.57 -18.50 1.91
C SER A 69 26.59 -18.09 0.43
N VAL A 70 25.52 -17.44 -0.05
CA VAL A 70 25.45 -16.90 -1.43
C VAL A 70 26.20 -15.57 -1.54
N GLN A 71 26.30 -14.77 -0.48
CA GLN A 71 27.08 -13.54 -0.49
C GLN A 71 28.58 -13.78 -0.69
N THR A 72 29.13 -14.92 -0.24
CA THR A 72 30.55 -15.25 -0.44
C THR A 72 30.88 -15.79 -1.84
N ARG A 73 29.91 -16.35 -2.56
CA ARG A 73 30.07 -16.79 -3.98
C ARG A 73 29.69 -15.73 -5.01
N GLY A 74 28.98 -14.67 -4.57
CA GLY A 74 28.46 -13.61 -5.44
C GLY A 74 29.43 -12.49 -5.74
N VAL A 75 30.60 -12.42 -5.07
CA VAL A 75 31.54 -11.29 -5.23
C VAL A 75 32.24 -11.30 -6.59
N GLU A 76 32.45 -12.45 -7.25
CA GLU A 76 33.01 -12.50 -8.59
C GLU A 76 31.95 -12.36 -9.72
N ASN A 77 30.74 -12.86 -9.53
CA ASN A 77 29.64 -12.68 -10.50
C ASN A 77 28.89 -11.35 -10.32
N GLY A 78 28.92 -10.73 -9.15
CA GLY A 78 28.31 -9.44 -8.85
C GLY A 78 28.96 -8.26 -9.57
N LYS A 79 30.27 -8.34 -9.88
CA LYS A 79 30.96 -7.29 -10.66
C LYS A 79 30.48 -7.23 -12.11
N LYS A 80 30.15 -8.37 -12.73
CA LYS A 80 29.62 -8.40 -14.11
C LYS A 80 28.13 -8.01 -14.16
N ALA A 81 27.34 -8.42 -13.16
CA ALA A 81 25.91 -8.04 -13.07
C ALA A 81 25.73 -6.57 -12.65
N ALA A 82 26.60 -6.06 -11.76
CA ALA A 82 26.61 -4.64 -11.38
C ALA A 82 27.04 -3.74 -12.54
N ALA A 83 27.99 -4.18 -13.38
CA ALA A 83 28.37 -3.45 -14.57
C ALA A 83 27.25 -3.39 -15.62
N LEU A 84 26.47 -4.48 -15.77
CA LEU A 84 25.33 -4.52 -16.67
C LEU A 84 24.14 -3.69 -16.16
N MET A 85 23.89 -3.68 -14.83
CA MET A 85 22.88 -2.83 -14.21
C MET A 85 23.26 -1.34 -14.20
N THR A 86 24.54 -1.02 -14.10
CA THR A 86 25.04 0.37 -14.16
C THR A 86 24.85 0.96 -15.56
N ILE A 87 24.97 0.15 -16.62
CA ILE A 87 24.74 0.60 -18.00
C ILE A 87 23.24 0.88 -18.25
N THR A 88 22.34 0.04 -17.73
CA THR A 88 20.88 0.27 -17.86
C THR A 88 20.36 1.40 -16.95
N HIS A 89 20.96 1.60 -15.78
CA HIS A 89 20.62 2.72 -14.89
C HIS A 89 21.22 4.05 -15.38
N GLY A 90 22.35 4.01 -16.08
CA GLY A 90 22.95 5.20 -16.70
C GLY A 90 22.02 5.85 -17.72
N HIS A 91 21.39 5.07 -18.58
CA HIS A 91 20.46 5.58 -19.59
C HIS A 91 19.17 6.15 -18.97
N HIS A 92 18.60 5.51 -17.95
CA HIS A 92 17.45 6.04 -17.23
C HIS A 92 17.82 7.24 -16.34
N GLY A 93 19.00 7.23 -15.74
CA GLY A 93 19.50 8.33 -14.92
C GLY A 93 19.79 9.60 -15.73
N GLU A 94 20.32 9.46 -16.94
CA GLU A 94 20.60 10.60 -17.83
C GLU A 94 19.33 11.20 -18.44
N VAL A 95 18.36 10.38 -18.86
CA VAL A 95 17.05 10.86 -19.32
C VAL A 95 16.30 11.59 -18.19
N MET A 96 16.36 11.10 -16.96
CA MET A 96 15.75 11.79 -15.81
C MET A 96 16.51 13.05 -15.40
N LYS A 97 17.84 13.08 -15.55
CA LYS A 97 18.65 14.30 -15.33
C LYS A 97 18.40 15.36 -16.40
N ALA A 98 18.29 14.98 -17.65
CA ALA A 98 17.97 15.91 -18.75
C ALA A 98 16.60 16.57 -18.54
N THR A 99 15.59 15.82 -18.10
CA THR A 99 14.25 16.36 -17.79
C THR A 99 14.28 17.30 -16.56
N ARG A 100 15.19 17.08 -15.61
CA ARG A 100 15.40 17.97 -14.44
C ARG A 100 16.19 19.24 -14.80
N ALA A 101 16.93 19.25 -15.89
CA ALA A 101 17.77 20.37 -16.32
C ALA A 101 17.02 21.49 -17.08
N ILE A 102 15.71 21.34 -17.31
CA ILE A 102 14.88 22.37 -17.95
C ILE A 102 14.04 23.07 -16.87
N PRO A 103 14.58 24.13 -16.20
CA PRO A 103 13.94 24.75 -15.02
C PRO A 103 12.57 25.35 -15.33
N ASN A 104 12.32 25.81 -16.55
CA ASN A 104 11.09 26.45 -16.95
C ASN A 104 9.98 25.50 -17.38
N PHE A 105 10.26 24.19 -17.46
CA PHE A 105 9.26 23.20 -17.86
C PHE A 105 8.22 22.93 -16.76
N ARG A 106 8.59 23.13 -15.49
CA ARG A 106 7.72 22.88 -14.34
C ARG A 106 6.70 23.99 -14.05
N SER A 107 6.89 25.16 -14.59
CA SER A 107 6.01 26.31 -14.33
C SER A 107 4.96 26.56 -15.42
N ARG A 108 4.94 25.73 -16.47
CA ARG A 108 3.96 25.87 -17.56
C ARG A 108 2.74 25.01 -17.28
N SER A 109 1.57 25.57 -17.62
CA SER A 109 0.32 24.81 -17.74
C SER A 109 0.50 23.58 -18.64
N PRO A 110 -0.36 22.54 -18.53
CA PRO A 110 -0.26 21.35 -19.37
C PRO A 110 -0.01 21.72 -20.82
N ILE A 111 0.99 21.08 -21.45
CA ILE A 111 1.40 21.38 -22.82
C ILE A 111 0.26 21.12 -23.82
N PHE A 112 -0.62 20.17 -23.46
CA PHE A 112 -1.76 19.76 -24.28
C PHE A 112 -3.05 19.92 -23.48
N ALA A 113 -3.85 20.92 -23.81
CA ALA A 113 -5.11 21.21 -23.13
C ALA A 113 -6.20 20.15 -23.38
N ASP A 114 -6.07 19.37 -24.44
CA ASP A 114 -6.97 18.28 -24.86
C ASP A 114 -6.65 16.92 -24.23
N ARG A 115 -5.60 16.84 -23.42
CA ARG A 115 -5.17 15.60 -22.76
C ARG A 115 -5.34 15.66 -21.25
N PRO A 116 -5.83 14.57 -20.65
CA PRO A 116 -5.98 14.50 -19.19
C PRO A 116 -4.61 14.59 -18.50
N VAL A 117 -4.61 15.23 -17.33
CA VAL A 117 -3.45 15.25 -16.42
C VAL A 117 -3.62 14.12 -15.42
N TYR A 118 -2.57 13.33 -15.24
CA TYR A 118 -2.52 12.23 -14.26
C TYR A 118 -1.66 12.63 -13.05
N GLY A 119 -1.95 12.00 -11.91
CA GLY A 119 -1.09 12.00 -10.74
C GLY A 119 0.19 11.17 -10.95
N ALA A 120 0.99 11.00 -9.89
CA ALA A 120 2.15 10.12 -9.94
C ALA A 120 1.72 8.64 -10.13
N PRO A 121 2.53 7.80 -10.80
CA PRO A 121 2.25 6.37 -10.88
C PRO A 121 2.18 5.74 -9.50
N MET A 122 1.21 4.84 -9.31
CA MET A 122 1.03 4.10 -8.06
C MET A 122 1.24 2.60 -8.27
N PRO A 123 1.79 1.89 -7.27
CA PRO A 123 2.00 0.45 -7.34
C PRO A 123 0.75 -0.36 -7.00
N THR A 124 -0.43 0.25 -6.97
CA THR A 124 -1.70 -0.40 -6.65
C THR A 124 -2.32 -1.08 -7.87
N ARG A 125 -3.05 -2.18 -7.63
CA ARG A 125 -3.88 -2.78 -8.67
C ARG A 125 -5.19 -2.01 -8.77
N GLY A 126 -5.62 -1.73 -10.01
CA GLY A 126 -6.92 -1.11 -10.28
C GLY A 126 -6.90 0.41 -10.43
N LEU A 127 -5.89 1.10 -9.91
CA LEU A 127 -5.66 2.52 -10.15
C LEU A 127 -4.18 2.77 -10.43
N ALA A 128 -3.85 3.14 -11.67
CA ALA A 128 -2.46 3.27 -12.11
C ALA A 128 -1.76 4.55 -11.61
N TYR A 129 -2.53 5.57 -11.27
CA TYR A 129 -2.02 6.89 -10.89
C TYR A 129 -2.69 7.40 -9.62
N GLU A 130 -2.00 8.29 -8.90
CA GLU A 130 -2.58 8.98 -7.74
C GLU A 130 -3.92 9.64 -8.10
N PRO A 131 -4.92 9.61 -7.22
CA PRO A 131 -6.14 10.38 -7.37
C PRO A 131 -5.84 11.85 -7.66
N VAL A 132 -6.62 12.44 -8.56
CA VAL A 132 -6.57 13.88 -8.85
C VAL A 132 -7.88 14.60 -8.48
N ASN A 133 -8.85 13.84 -7.99
CA ASN A 133 -10.16 14.31 -7.55
C ASN A 133 -10.80 13.31 -6.57
N GLU A 134 -11.96 13.67 -6.04
CA GLU A 134 -12.74 12.88 -5.09
C GLU A 134 -13.17 11.52 -5.65
N THR A 135 -13.63 11.44 -6.90
CA THR A 135 -14.01 10.17 -7.54
C THR A 135 -12.85 9.17 -7.56
N GLY A 136 -11.62 9.66 -7.78
CA GLY A 136 -10.40 8.85 -7.67
C GLY A 136 -10.16 8.35 -6.24
N VAL A 137 -10.50 9.16 -5.22
CA VAL A 137 -10.42 8.75 -3.81
C VAL A 137 -11.45 7.65 -3.51
N VAL A 138 -12.69 7.80 -3.98
CA VAL A 138 -13.73 6.77 -3.84
C VAL A 138 -13.28 5.45 -4.44
N LEU A 139 -12.77 5.48 -5.67
CA LEU A 139 -12.28 4.28 -6.35
C LEU A 139 -11.13 3.63 -5.59
N LEU A 140 -10.13 4.42 -5.18
CA LEU A 140 -8.97 3.90 -4.44
C LEU A 140 -9.38 3.30 -3.10
N PHE A 141 -10.28 3.96 -2.37
CA PHE A 141 -10.84 3.41 -1.12
C PHE A 141 -11.54 2.08 -1.38
N GLY A 142 -12.40 1.99 -2.41
CA GLY A 142 -13.08 0.75 -2.75
C GLY A 142 -12.12 -0.41 -3.08
N ILE A 143 -10.99 -0.11 -3.73
CA ILE A 143 -9.94 -1.09 -4.01
C ILE A 143 -9.27 -1.59 -2.72
N MET A 144 -9.11 -0.71 -1.73
CA MET A 144 -8.35 -0.98 -0.49
C MET A 144 -9.24 -1.23 0.73
N ALA A 145 -10.56 -1.09 0.62
CA ALA A 145 -11.47 -1.09 1.75
C ALA A 145 -11.32 -2.34 2.63
N TRP A 146 -11.22 -3.51 2.01
CA TRP A 146 -11.05 -4.77 2.73
C TRP A 146 -9.77 -4.81 3.54
N GLU A 147 -8.65 -4.39 2.95
CA GLU A 147 -7.33 -4.36 3.58
C GLU A 147 -7.26 -3.33 4.71
N LEU A 148 -8.06 -2.27 4.61
CA LEU A 148 -8.20 -1.24 5.64
C LEU A 148 -9.19 -1.63 6.75
N GLY A 149 -9.79 -2.81 6.67
CA GLY A 149 -10.74 -3.31 7.67
C GLY A 149 -12.17 -2.75 7.47
N PHE A 150 -12.54 -2.44 6.24
CA PHE A 150 -13.89 -1.99 5.91
C PHE A 150 -14.64 -2.99 5.04
N HIS A 151 -15.92 -3.19 5.35
CA HIS A 151 -16.92 -3.79 4.48
C HIS A 151 -17.87 -2.71 4.02
N VAL A 152 -17.75 -2.30 2.77
CA VAL A 152 -18.62 -1.28 2.18
C VAL A 152 -20.02 -1.85 1.99
N GLU A 153 -21.02 -1.18 2.55
CA GLU A 153 -22.44 -1.57 2.42
C GLU A 153 -23.15 -0.72 1.37
N ARG A 154 -22.79 0.58 1.27
CA ARG A 154 -23.43 1.51 0.35
C ARG A 154 -22.47 2.63 -0.06
N VAL A 155 -22.52 3.00 -1.33
CA VAL A 155 -21.87 4.21 -1.87
C VAL A 155 -22.93 5.02 -2.61
N GLN A 156 -22.92 6.33 -2.41
CA GLN A 156 -23.87 7.26 -3.02
C GLN A 156 -23.23 8.61 -3.28
N THR A 157 -23.91 9.45 -4.07
CA THR A 157 -23.44 10.80 -4.39
C THR A 157 -23.82 11.82 -3.30
N ASP A 158 -24.87 11.51 -2.53
CA ASP A 158 -25.34 12.39 -1.44
C ASP A 158 -24.52 12.17 -0.18
N PHE A 159 -24.48 13.21 0.65
CA PHE A 159 -23.83 13.16 1.96
C PHE A 159 -24.58 12.28 2.98
N PRO A 160 -23.93 11.43 3.76
CA PRO A 160 -22.54 10.98 3.58
C PRO A 160 -22.40 10.03 2.40
N ASN A 161 -21.27 10.08 1.72
CA ASN A 161 -21.06 9.32 0.48
C ASN A 161 -21.03 7.80 0.65
N CYS A 162 -20.74 7.30 1.87
CA CYS A 162 -20.58 5.86 2.07
C CYS A 162 -21.03 5.44 3.47
N GLU A 163 -21.64 4.26 3.53
CA GLU A 163 -21.85 3.50 4.75
C GLU A 163 -21.04 2.21 4.67
N ALA A 164 -20.31 1.90 5.73
CA ALA A 164 -19.49 0.71 5.81
C ALA A 164 -19.47 0.12 7.22
N MET A 165 -19.23 -1.18 7.33
CA MET A 165 -18.83 -1.81 8.58
C MET A 165 -17.32 -1.66 8.72
N PHE A 166 -16.88 -1.14 9.85
CA PHE A 166 -15.47 -0.97 10.21
C PHE A 166 -15.09 -1.92 11.35
N GLU A 167 -14.00 -2.64 11.19
CA GLU A 167 -13.51 -3.56 12.21
C GLU A 167 -12.81 -2.79 13.32
N VAL A 168 -13.50 -2.58 14.44
CA VAL A 168 -12.98 -1.83 15.60
C VAL A 168 -12.13 -2.69 16.55
N GLN A 169 -12.33 -4.01 16.51
CA GLN A 169 -11.52 -5.04 17.18
C GLN A 169 -11.62 -6.32 16.35
N PRO A 170 -10.70 -7.27 16.46
CA PRO A 170 -10.78 -8.53 15.73
C PRO A 170 -12.15 -9.19 15.85
N GLY A 171 -12.85 -9.33 14.74
CA GLY A 171 -14.19 -9.90 14.64
C GLY A 171 -15.34 -9.03 15.19
N LYS A 172 -15.07 -7.77 15.56
CA LYS A 172 -16.10 -6.83 16.04
C LYS A 172 -16.20 -5.63 15.12
N TRP A 173 -17.40 -5.39 14.64
CA TRP A 173 -17.70 -4.43 13.59
C TRP A 173 -18.67 -3.36 14.06
N GLN A 174 -18.44 -2.12 13.61
CA GLN A 174 -19.37 -1.01 13.80
C GLN A 174 -19.69 -0.38 12.45
N ARG A 175 -20.95 0.00 12.26
CA ARG A 175 -21.33 0.79 11.09
C ARG A 175 -20.81 2.21 11.24
N VAL A 176 -20.18 2.71 10.20
CA VAL A 176 -19.61 4.06 10.11
C VAL A 176 -20.12 4.76 8.84
N ARG A 177 -20.31 6.07 8.97
CA ARG A 177 -20.71 6.96 7.87
C ARG A 177 -19.47 7.70 7.42
N ILE A 178 -19.15 7.55 6.16
CA ILE A 178 -17.91 8.03 5.56
C ILE A 178 -18.23 9.11 4.53
N GLU A 179 -17.50 10.22 4.58
CA GLU A 179 -17.45 11.20 3.52
C GLU A 179 -16.11 11.10 2.80
N PHE A 180 -16.15 11.15 1.47
CA PHE A 180 -14.94 11.18 0.64
C PHE A 180 -14.60 12.61 0.26
N GLU A 181 -13.32 12.94 0.32
CA GLU A 181 -12.81 14.23 -0.09
C GLU A 181 -11.44 14.09 -0.76
N TYR A 182 -11.13 14.92 -1.74
CA TYR A 182 -9.77 14.97 -2.24
C TYR A 182 -8.81 15.53 -1.19
N GLU A 183 -9.20 16.61 -0.54
CA GLU A 183 -8.52 17.20 0.62
C GLU A 183 -9.48 17.28 1.81
N SER A 184 -9.07 16.85 2.98
CA SER A 184 -9.95 16.78 4.16
C SER A 184 -10.61 18.11 4.53
N ARG A 185 -9.97 19.24 4.21
CA ARG A 185 -10.52 20.58 4.43
C ARG A 185 -11.78 20.86 3.62
N ASN A 186 -11.98 20.17 2.49
CA ASN A 186 -13.16 20.35 1.65
C ASN A 186 -14.44 20.00 2.40
N PHE A 187 -14.42 19.06 3.34
CA PHE A 187 -15.53 18.76 4.22
C PHE A 187 -16.10 20.03 4.89
N LYS A 188 -15.21 20.91 5.40
CA LYS A 188 -15.60 22.20 5.98
C LYS A 188 -16.08 23.18 4.90
N ILE A 189 -15.45 23.21 3.75
CA ILE A 189 -15.81 24.10 2.63
C ILE A 189 -17.18 23.76 2.08
N HIS A 190 -17.51 22.46 1.96
CA HIS A 190 -18.82 21.95 1.55
C HIS A 190 -19.88 22.09 2.63
N ARG A 191 -19.49 22.54 3.86
CA ARG A 191 -20.39 22.75 5.01
C ARG A 191 -21.10 21.49 5.47
N HIS A 192 -20.45 20.34 5.34
CA HIS A 192 -21.02 19.10 5.81
C HIS A 192 -21.20 19.09 7.33
N PRO A 193 -22.35 18.59 7.84
CA PRO A 193 -22.61 18.56 9.27
C PRO A 193 -21.77 17.49 9.96
N VAL A 194 -20.93 17.92 10.89
CA VAL A 194 -20.00 17.06 11.64
C VAL A 194 -20.71 15.95 12.41
N ASP A 195 -21.94 16.21 12.87
CA ASP A 195 -22.67 15.26 13.74
C ASP A 195 -23.27 14.06 13.00
N THR A 196 -23.36 14.12 11.69
CA THR A 196 -23.95 13.07 10.86
C THR A 196 -22.91 12.30 10.03
N CYS A 197 -21.62 12.53 10.28
CA CYS A 197 -20.50 11.81 9.69
C CYS A 197 -19.57 11.29 10.80
N ASP A 198 -18.99 10.14 10.62
CA ASP A 198 -18.10 9.51 11.59
C ASP A 198 -16.64 9.56 11.11
N MET A 199 -16.42 9.58 9.78
CA MET A 199 -15.10 9.46 9.18
C MET A 199 -14.98 10.24 7.87
N ILE A 200 -13.83 10.85 7.66
CA ILE A 200 -13.43 11.42 6.37
C ILE A 200 -12.35 10.51 5.79
N VAL A 201 -12.57 10.03 4.57
CA VAL A 201 -11.52 9.37 3.78
C VAL A 201 -11.07 10.33 2.70
N CYS A 202 -9.79 10.69 2.68
CA CYS A 202 -9.26 11.68 1.75
C CYS A 202 -7.94 11.24 1.12
N TRP A 203 -7.59 11.90 0.00
CA TRP A 203 -6.25 11.73 -0.56
C TRP A 203 -5.19 12.42 0.29
N ARG A 204 -5.47 13.69 0.75
CA ARG A 204 -4.57 14.47 1.60
C ARG A 204 -5.29 15.04 2.81
N HIS A 205 -4.69 14.88 3.99
CA HIS A 205 -5.20 15.50 5.21
C HIS A 205 -4.54 16.87 5.43
N ASN A 206 -5.27 17.94 5.13
CA ASN A 206 -4.80 19.34 5.24
C ASN A 206 -5.65 20.22 6.18
N TRP A 207 -6.54 19.62 6.96
CA TRP A 207 -7.40 20.33 7.90
C TRP A 207 -6.89 20.21 9.33
N LYS A 208 -6.04 21.16 9.76
CA LYS A 208 -5.39 21.15 11.09
C LYS A 208 -6.37 21.21 12.26
N GLU A 209 -7.48 21.95 12.10
CA GLU A 209 -8.52 22.12 13.13
C GLU A 209 -9.67 21.09 12.96
N CYS A 210 -9.42 19.95 12.34
CA CYS A 210 -10.43 18.91 12.19
C CYS A 210 -10.96 18.48 13.55
N PRO A 211 -12.30 18.47 13.74
CA PRO A 211 -12.91 18.05 15.00
C PRO A 211 -12.46 16.62 15.38
N ARG A 212 -12.05 16.42 16.63
CA ARG A 212 -11.54 15.12 17.13
C ARG A 212 -12.53 13.96 17.01
N ARG A 213 -13.83 14.26 16.91
CA ARG A 213 -14.85 13.24 16.72
C ARG A 213 -14.85 12.64 15.30
N LEU A 214 -14.34 13.35 14.31
CA LEU A 214 -14.18 12.84 12.95
C LEU A 214 -12.85 12.10 12.85
N MET A 215 -12.93 10.82 12.55
CA MET A 215 -11.74 10.04 12.17
C MET A 215 -11.32 10.46 10.75
N VAL A 216 -10.03 10.62 10.52
CA VAL A 216 -9.52 10.93 9.18
C VAL A 216 -8.60 9.81 8.71
N VAL A 217 -8.89 9.26 7.54
CA VAL A 217 -8.06 8.28 6.84
C VAL A 217 -7.44 8.98 5.64
N GLU A 218 -6.14 9.23 5.70
CA GLU A 218 -5.37 9.79 4.57
C GLU A 218 -4.81 8.65 3.72
N LEU A 219 -5.41 8.42 2.54
CA LEU A 219 -5.01 7.33 1.66
C LEU A 219 -3.59 7.51 1.11
N LYS A 220 -3.11 8.75 0.95
CA LYS A 220 -1.73 9.01 0.55
C LYS A 220 -0.73 8.46 1.58
N GLU A 221 -0.96 8.72 2.86
CA GLU A 221 -0.11 8.19 3.93
C GLU A 221 -0.14 6.66 3.98
N VAL A 222 -1.33 6.07 3.79
CA VAL A 222 -1.50 4.62 3.71
C VAL A 222 -0.65 4.04 2.58
N ILE A 223 -0.74 4.60 1.37
CA ILE A 223 0.04 4.16 0.21
C ILE A 223 1.55 4.36 0.46
N ASP A 224 1.97 5.50 0.99
CA ASP A 224 3.38 5.80 1.27
C ASP A 224 3.99 4.83 2.29
N ARG A 225 3.20 4.34 3.26
CA ARG A 225 3.63 3.30 4.22
C ARG A 225 3.74 1.92 3.59
N VAL A 226 2.92 1.63 2.59
CA VAL A 226 2.90 0.34 1.88
C VAL A 226 4.06 0.24 0.86
N ILE A 227 4.55 1.36 0.36
CA ILE A 227 5.64 1.43 -0.64
C ILE A 227 7.03 1.39 0.01
N ARG A 228 7.16 1.75 1.28
CA ARG A 228 8.43 1.71 2.02
C ARG A 228 8.71 0.34 2.61
#